data_87ccab9dd8a6d37ebac1dc5b6c0bd37e
#
_entry.id   87ccab9dd8a6d37ebac1dc5b6c0bd37e
#
_cell.length_a   1.000
_cell.length_b   1.000
_cell.length_c   1.000
_cell.angle_alpha   90.00
_cell.angle_beta   90.00
_cell.angle_gamma   90.00
#
_symmetry.space_group_name_H-M   'P 1'
#
loop_
_entity.id
_entity.type
_entity.pdbx_description
1 polymer ?
#
loop_
_entity_poly.entity_id
_entity_poly.type
_entity_poly.pdbx_seq_one_letter_code
_entity_poly.pdbx_strand_id
1 'polypeptide(L)'
;MDQKALYHKNSFKCSKITTQSYSTSFSLGILSLNKKFRDPIYGIYGFVRFADEIVDTFHEHNKLDLMNRFEQDTYRAIDEKISLNPVLNSFQQVVNQYNIEADLIDKFLLSMKMDLNNKEYEQITYENYILGSAEVVGLMCLRVFTEGDEKYYQQLKPQAMKLGAAFQKINFLRDLKADYFLLGRAYFPGFELDKFNEQKKNQIELEIEQDFKIGLEGIKQLPYGARFGVYVAYVYYYALFTKIKSLSASKILSERIRIPDFRKYALIVRCYLQHTLNIL
;
A
#
# COMPACT_ATOMS: atom_id res chain seq x y z
N MET A 1 -15.37 10.29 -29.22
CA MET A 1 -14.65 10.46 -27.93
C MET A 1 -13.53 11.45 -28.20
N ASP A 2 -13.40 12.49 -27.38
CA ASP A 2 -12.32 13.45 -27.50
C ASP A 2 -10.95 12.74 -27.36
N GLN A 3 -9.95 13.14 -28.16
CA GLN A 3 -8.61 12.53 -28.20
C GLN A 3 -7.90 12.66 -26.82
N LYS A 4 -8.09 13.78 -26.12
CA LYS A 4 -7.58 13.99 -24.77
C LYS A 4 -8.22 13.00 -23.77
N ALA A 5 -9.53 12.82 -23.84
CA ALA A 5 -10.24 11.86 -23.03
C ALA A 5 -9.80 10.40 -23.31
N LEU A 6 -9.47 10.08 -24.56
CA LEU A 6 -8.91 8.78 -24.93
C LEU A 6 -7.52 8.57 -24.29
N TYR A 7 -6.67 9.60 -24.33
CA TYR A 7 -5.35 9.58 -23.71
C TYR A 7 -5.45 9.34 -22.19
N HIS A 8 -6.31 10.08 -21.50
CA HIS A 8 -6.55 9.91 -20.07
C HIS A 8 -7.05 8.51 -19.72
N LYS A 9 -8.02 7.99 -20.48
CA LYS A 9 -8.52 6.61 -20.30
C LYS A 9 -7.42 5.56 -20.48
N ASN A 10 -6.53 5.73 -21.47
CA ASN A 10 -5.42 4.80 -21.68
C ASN A 10 -4.38 4.89 -20.56
N SER A 11 -4.16 6.07 -19.96
CA SER A 11 -3.29 6.25 -18.81
C SER A 11 -3.76 5.41 -17.60
N PHE A 12 -5.05 5.41 -17.29
CA PHE A 12 -5.61 4.53 -16.25
C PHE A 12 -5.47 3.04 -16.60
N LYS A 13 -5.56 2.66 -17.88
CA LYS A 13 -5.31 1.26 -18.28
C LYS A 13 -3.85 0.84 -18.01
N CYS A 14 -2.88 1.75 -18.24
CA CYS A 14 -1.48 1.47 -17.92
C CYS A 14 -1.31 1.21 -16.41
N SER A 15 -1.85 2.06 -15.54
CA SER A 15 -1.82 1.86 -14.09
C SER A 15 -2.54 0.59 -13.66
N LYS A 16 -3.67 0.25 -14.30
CA LYS A 16 -4.37 -1.02 -14.05
C LYS A 16 -3.53 -2.23 -14.43
N ILE A 17 -2.90 -2.24 -15.61
CA ILE A 17 -2.02 -3.33 -16.05
C ILE A 17 -0.84 -3.47 -15.08
N THR A 18 -0.21 -2.36 -14.69
CA THR A 18 0.83 -2.34 -13.66
C THR A 18 0.35 -3.03 -12.38
N THR A 19 -0.80 -2.60 -11.84
CA THR A 19 -1.36 -3.21 -10.63
C THR A 19 -1.57 -4.71 -10.77
N GLN A 20 -2.16 -5.15 -11.88
CA GLN A 20 -2.49 -6.55 -12.12
C GLN A 20 -1.25 -7.43 -12.29
N SER A 21 -0.17 -6.88 -12.86
CA SER A 21 1.09 -7.60 -13.05
C SER A 21 1.83 -7.82 -11.73
N TYR A 22 1.73 -6.88 -10.79
CA TYR A 22 2.51 -6.93 -9.53
C TYR A 22 1.74 -7.48 -8.32
N SER A 23 0.40 -7.35 -8.29
CA SER A 23 -0.36 -7.78 -7.12
C SER A 23 -1.74 -8.36 -7.44
N THR A 24 -1.87 -9.67 -7.32
CA THR A 24 -3.16 -10.38 -7.39
C THR A 24 -4.11 -9.92 -6.28
N SER A 25 -3.60 -9.74 -5.07
CA SER A 25 -4.43 -9.43 -3.89
C SER A 25 -5.02 -8.04 -3.95
N PHE A 26 -4.21 -7.02 -4.28
CA PHE A 26 -4.71 -5.65 -4.48
C PHE A 26 -5.64 -5.57 -5.68
N SER A 27 -5.32 -6.26 -6.78
CA SER A 27 -6.20 -6.33 -7.96
C SER A 27 -7.59 -6.84 -7.61
N LEU A 28 -7.70 -7.88 -6.79
CA LEU A 28 -8.98 -8.44 -6.34
C LEU A 28 -9.73 -7.47 -5.41
N GLY A 29 -9.02 -6.80 -4.50
CA GLY A 29 -9.59 -5.75 -3.66
C GLY A 29 -10.16 -4.60 -4.51
N ILE A 30 -9.39 -4.09 -5.47
CA ILE A 30 -9.82 -2.99 -6.35
C ILE A 30 -11.01 -3.41 -7.22
N LEU A 31 -11.03 -4.63 -7.76
CA LEU A 31 -12.16 -5.17 -8.52
C LEU A 31 -13.44 -5.28 -7.67
N SER A 32 -13.30 -5.41 -6.37
CA SER A 32 -14.40 -5.46 -5.40
C SER A 32 -14.96 -4.09 -5.01
N LEU A 33 -14.30 -2.99 -5.38
CA LEU A 33 -14.80 -1.62 -5.21
C LEU A 33 -15.92 -1.30 -6.22
N ASN A 34 -16.75 -0.29 -5.91
CA ASN A 34 -17.62 0.31 -6.90
C ASN A 34 -16.80 0.82 -8.09
N LYS A 35 -17.36 0.74 -9.29
CA LYS A 35 -16.67 1.09 -10.54
C LYS A 35 -16.05 2.48 -10.52
N LYS A 36 -16.71 3.46 -9.87
CA LYS A 36 -16.22 4.85 -9.79
C LYS A 36 -14.89 5.00 -9.04
N PHE A 37 -14.58 4.10 -8.11
CA PHE A 37 -13.34 4.13 -7.31
C PHE A 37 -12.18 3.36 -7.94
N ARG A 38 -12.45 2.44 -8.89
CA ARG A 38 -11.42 1.52 -9.40
C ARG A 38 -10.29 2.23 -10.13
N ASP A 39 -10.61 3.06 -11.09
CA ASP A 39 -9.60 3.79 -11.87
C ASP A 39 -8.77 4.74 -11.00
N PRO A 40 -9.36 5.55 -10.10
CA PRO A 40 -8.57 6.34 -9.15
C PRO A 40 -7.61 5.52 -8.29
N ILE A 41 -8.04 4.39 -7.74
CA ILE A 41 -7.17 3.54 -6.92
C ILE A 41 -6.07 2.87 -7.77
N TYR A 42 -6.36 2.49 -9.03
CA TYR A 42 -5.30 2.06 -9.96
C TYR A 42 -4.29 3.18 -10.23
N GLY A 43 -4.72 4.44 -10.34
CA GLY A 43 -3.82 5.59 -10.51
C GLY A 43 -2.86 5.74 -9.33
N ILE A 44 -3.35 5.67 -8.09
CA ILE A 44 -2.52 5.72 -6.87
C ILE A 44 -1.56 4.53 -6.85
N TYR A 45 -2.06 3.31 -7.08
CA TYR A 45 -1.20 2.12 -7.03
C TYR A 45 -0.11 2.14 -8.10
N GLY A 46 -0.43 2.60 -9.31
CA GLY A 46 0.55 2.72 -10.40
C GLY A 46 1.71 3.66 -10.02
N PHE A 47 1.40 4.81 -9.43
CA PHE A 47 2.39 5.77 -8.93
C PHE A 47 3.28 5.15 -7.85
N VAL A 48 2.66 4.57 -6.82
CA VAL A 48 3.36 3.90 -5.72
C VAL A 48 4.27 2.80 -6.27
N ARG A 49 3.77 1.94 -7.16
CA ARG A 49 4.54 0.82 -7.69
C ARG A 49 5.73 1.24 -8.55
N PHE A 50 5.63 2.33 -9.29
CA PHE A 50 6.75 2.82 -10.10
C PHE A 50 7.87 3.40 -9.24
N ALA A 51 7.53 4.12 -8.17
CA ALA A 51 8.53 4.57 -7.20
C ALA A 51 9.23 3.37 -6.53
N ASP A 52 8.48 2.36 -6.13
CA ASP A 52 8.95 1.12 -5.54
C ASP A 52 9.92 0.35 -6.50
N GLU A 53 9.59 0.26 -7.81
CA GLU A 53 10.49 -0.34 -8.80
C GLU A 53 11.84 0.38 -8.91
N ILE A 54 11.87 1.71 -8.80
CA ILE A 54 13.11 2.48 -8.85
C ILE A 54 14.03 2.04 -7.71
N VAL A 55 13.51 1.88 -6.51
CA VAL A 55 14.32 1.57 -5.32
C VAL A 55 14.66 0.09 -5.18
N ASP A 56 13.79 -0.80 -5.66
CA ASP A 56 13.97 -2.23 -5.45
C ASP A 56 14.60 -2.96 -6.64
N THR A 57 14.43 -2.45 -7.88
CA THR A 57 14.74 -3.25 -9.08
C THR A 57 15.94 -2.73 -9.88
N PHE A 58 16.09 -1.42 -10.06
CA PHE A 58 17.03 -0.86 -11.03
C PHE A 58 18.46 -0.72 -10.48
N HIS A 59 19.05 -1.85 -10.04
CA HIS A 59 20.37 -1.87 -9.39
C HIS A 59 21.53 -1.39 -10.27
N GLU A 60 21.39 -1.50 -11.60
CA GLU A 60 22.41 -1.08 -12.58
C GLU A 60 22.33 0.40 -12.96
N HIS A 61 21.35 1.14 -12.40
CA HIS A 61 21.11 2.55 -12.68
C HIS A 61 21.34 3.43 -11.46
N ASN A 62 21.56 4.71 -11.68
CA ASN A 62 21.58 5.71 -10.61
C ASN A 62 20.16 5.91 -10.06
N LYS A 63 19.78 5.12 -9.06
CA LYS A 63 18.45 5.12 -8.46
C LYS A 63 18.07 6.47 -7.86
N LEU A 64 19.02 7.18 -7.26
CA LEU A 64 18.76 8.52 -6.69
C LEU A 64 18.41 9.53 -7.77
N ASP A 65 19.12 9.52 -8.91
CA ASP A 65 18.79 10.35 -10.04
C ASP A 65 17.43 9.99 -10.65
N LEU A 66 17.14 8.69 -10.81
CA LEU A 66 15.84 8.23 -11.27
C LEU A 66 14.70 8.67 -10.33
N MET A 67 14.90 8.57 -9.02
CA MET A 67 13.90 9.00 -8.04
C MET A 67 13.69 10.51 -8.05
N ASN A 68 14.76 11.30 -8.16
CA ASN A 68 14.65 12.76 -8.25
C ASN A 68 13.92 13.20 -9.53
N ARG A 69 14.19 12.55 -10.67
CA ARG A 69 13.44 12.80 -11.92
C ARG A 69 11.98 12.40 -11.81
N PHE A 70 11.70 11.25 -11.21
CA PHE A 70 10.34 10.78 -10.98
C PHE A 70 9.54 11.76 -10.10
N GLU A 71 10.14 12.28 -9.03
CA GLU A 71 9.56 13.33 -8.19
C GLU A 71 9.27 14.61 -8.97
N GLN A 72 10.26 15.13 -9.72
CA GLN A 72 10.07 16.33 -10.53
C GLN A 72 8.97 16.17 -11.58
N ASP A 73 8.95 15.03 -12.27
CA ASP A 73 7.92 14.72 -13.26
C ASP A 73 6.53 14.54 -12.63
N THR A 74 6.46 14.05 -11.39
CA THR A 74 5.21 13.94 -10.61
C THR A 74 4.62 15.33 -10.36
N TYR A 75 5.41 16.27 -9.82
CA TYR A 75 4.92 17.62 -9.55
C TYR A 75 4.60 18.38 -10.82
N ARG A 76 5.44 18.28 -11.86
CA ARG A 76 5.13 18.84 -13.17
C ARG A 76 3.81 18.30 -13.72
N ALA A 77 3.56 16.99 -13.60
CA ALA A 77 2.31 16.39 -14.05
C ALA A 77 1.09 16.96 -13.30
N ILE A 78 1.21 17.18 -11.98
CA ILE A 78 0.15 17.74 -11.14
C ILE A 78 -0.14 19.19 -11.53
N ASP A 79 0.89 20.01 -11.68
CA ASP A 79 0.76 21.45 -12.00
C ASP A 79 0.23 21.69 -13.42
N GLU A 80 0.79 20.99 -14.40
CA GLU A 80 0.39 21.10 -15.82
C GLU A 80 -0.92 20.34 -16.12
N LYS A 81 -1.40 19.48 -15.21
CA LYS A 81 -2.57 18.61 -15.37
C LYS A 81 -2.47 17.68 -16.58
N ILE A 82 -1.25 17.32 -16.95
CA ILE A 82 -0.91 16.39 -18.03
C ILE A 82 0.49 15.80 -17.80
N SER A 83 0.73 14.59 -18.30
CA SER A 83 2.06 13.99 -18.38
C SER A 83 2.15 13.04 -19.55
N LEU A 84 3.31 12.97 -20.21
CA LEU A 84 3.60 11.96 -21.24
C LEU A 84 3.86 10.57 -20.62
N ASN A 85 4.22 10.51 -19.35
CA ASN A 85 4.24 9.25 -18.59
C ASN A 85 2.79 8.87 -18.22
N PRO A 86 2.22 7.79 -18.77
CA PRO A 86 0.81 7.47 -18.57
C PRO A 86 0.46 7.15 -17.11
N VAL A 87 1.41 6.62 -16.31
CA VAL A 87 1.19 6.36 -14.89
C VAL A 87 1.10 7.68 -14.12
N LEU A 88 2.02 8.61 -14.34
CA LEU A 88 1.96 9.94 -13.74
C LEU A 88 0.74 10.73 -14.23
N ASN A 89 0.35 10.55 -15.51
CA ASN A 89 -0.85 11.18 -16.03
C ASN A 89 -2.14 10.66 -15.37
N SER A 90 -2.24 9.38 -15.04
CA SER A 90 -3.38 8.85 -14.28
C SER A 90 -3.35 9.32 -12.83
N PHE A 91 -2.19 9.34 -12.19
CA PHE A 91 -2.02 9.80 -10.81
C PHE A 91 -2.37 11.27 -10.63
N GLN A 92 -1.84 12.18 -11.49
CA GLN A 92 -2.16 13.61 -11.42
C GLN A 92 -3.66 13.89 -11.57
N GLN A 93 -4.39 13.09 -12.38
CA GLN A 93 -5.85 13.25 -12.47
C GLN A 93 -6.52 12.96 -11.13
N VAL A 94 -6.06 11.90 -10.44
CA VAL A 94 -6.58 11.55 -9.12
C VAL A 94 -6.25 12.63 -8.09
N VAL A 95 -4.99 13.11 -8.07
CA VAL A 95 -4.56 14.18 -7.15
C VAL A 95 -5.42 15.42 -7.34
N ASN A 96 -5.58 15.89 -8.57
CA ASN A 96 -6.35 17.11 -8.89
C ASN A 96 -7.86 16.92 -8.66
N GLN A 97 -8.41 15.72 -8.92
CA GLN A 97 -9.84 15.44 -8.76
C GLN A 97 -10.27 15.33 -7.29
N TYR A 98 -9.44 14.73 -6.46
CA TYR A 98 -9.76 14.43 -5.06
C TYR A 98 -9.02 15.30 -4.06
N ASN A 99 -8.30 16.32 -4.54
CA ASN A 99 -7.51 17.25 -3.73
C ASN A 99 -6.58 16.53 -2.75
N ILE A 100 -5.81 15.56 -3.28
CA ILE A 100 -4.80 14.84 -2.47
C ILE A 100 -3.70 15.84 -2.13
N GLU A 101 -3.39 15.95 -0.84
CA GLU A 101 -2.42 16.91 -0.31
C GLU A 101 -0.99 16.57 -0.77
N ALA A 102 -0.22 17.59 -1.13
CA ALA A 102 1.19 17.46 -1.48
C ALA A 102 2.01 16.82 -0.34
N ASP A 103 1.68 17.14 0.92
CA ASP A 103 2.34 16.56 2.10
C ASP A 103 2.28 15.01 2.14
N LEU A 104 1.20 14.40 1.65
CA LEU A 104 1.10 12.94 1.55
C LEU A 104 2.04 12.38 0.49
N ILE A 105 2.17 13.09 -0.64
CA ILE A 105 3.05 12.72 -1.75
C ILE A 105 4.51 12.89 -1.33
N ASP A 106 4.84 14.01 -0.66
CA ASP A 106 6.18 14.30 -0.15
C ASP A 106 6.65 13.22 0.81
N LYS A 107 5.82 12.84 1.80
CA LYS A 107 6.15 11.80 2.78
C LYS A 107 6.35 10.45 2.11
N PHE A 108 5.54 10.12 1.11
CA PHE A 108 5.72 8.89 0.35
C PHE A 108 7.06 8.89 -0.42
N LEU A 109 7.34 9.93 -1.20
CA LEU A 109 8.59 10.01 -1.96
C LEU A 109 9.82 10.06 -1.06
N LEU A 110 9.72 10.72 0.10
CA LEU A 110 10.78 10.72 1.11
C LEU A 110 11.05 9.30 1.63
N SER A 111 10.00 8.52 1.93
CA SER A 111 10.17 7.13 2.39
C SER A 111 10.85 6.25 1.33
N MET A 112 10.57 6.47 0.05
CA MET A 112 11.26 5.78 -1.05
C MET A 112 12.76 6.18 -1.12
N LYS A 113 13.09 7.46 -0.91
CA LYS A 113 14.48 7.91 -0.82
C LYS A 113 15.21 7.35 0.39
N MET A 114 14.53 7.12 1.52
CA MET A 114 15.11 6.45 2.68
C MET A 114 15.60 5.05 2.34
N ASP A 115 14.90 4.30 1.52
CA ASP A 115 15.30 2.96 1.07
C ASP A 115 16.57 2.94 0.22
N LEU A 116 16.96 4.06 -0.36
CA LEU A 116 18.23 4.19 -1.09
C LEU A 116 19.44 4.36 -0.18
N ASN A 117 19.24 4.89 1.02
CA ASN A 117 20.32 5.32 1.91
C ASN A 117 20.38 4.52 3.21
N ASN A 118 19.23 4.05 3.74
CA ASN A 118 19.17 3.41 5.05
C ASN A 118 19.19 1.88 4.91
N LYS A 119 20.06 1.25 5.70
CA LYS A 119 20.10 -0.21 5.84
C LYS A 119 19.45 -0.68 7.13
N GLU A 120 19.44 0.16 8.15
CA GLU A 120 18.90 -0.10 9.48
C GLU A 120 18.02 1.08 9.93
N TYR A 121 16.96 0.77 10.65
CA TYR A 121 15.98 1.76 11.10
C TYR A 121 15.95 1.83 12.63
N GLU A 122 16.24 3.01 13.18
CA GLU A 122 15.92 3.35 14.57
C GLU A 122 14.41 3.57 14.71
N GLN A 123 13.90 3.63 15.95
CA GLN A 123 12.44 3.75 16.21
C GLN A 123 11.79 4.92 15.46
N ILE A 124 12.34 6.12 15.55
CA ILE A 124 11.80 7.31 14.89
C ILE A 124 11.84 7.16 13.36
N THR A 125 12.93 6.60 12.82
CA THR A 125 13.08 6.35 11.38
C THR A 125 12.09 5.31 10.90
N TYR A 126 11.85 4.26 11.68
CA TYR A 126 10.85 3.22 11.41
C TYR A 126 9.42 3.78 11.36
N GLU A 127 9.05 4.59 12.34
CA GLU A 127 7.72 5.22 12.37
C GLU A 127 7.53 6.15 11.17
N ASN A 128 8.52 6.98 10.85
CA ASN A 128 8.49 7.85 9.68
C ASN A 128 8.43 7.06 8.36
N TYR A 129 9.12 5.92 8.30
CA TYR A 129 9.06 5.04 7.12
C TYR A 129 7.68 4.40 6.95
N ILE A 130 7.06 3.88 8.01
CA ILE A 130 5.69 3.34 7.95
C ILE A 130 4.70 4.44 7.56
N LEU A 131 4.82 5.64 8.15
CA LEU A 131 4.00 6.78 7.80
C LEU A 131 4.09 7.08 6.29
N GLY A 132 5.32 7.21 5.75
CA GLY A 132 5.55 7.54 4.34
C GLY A 132 5.20 6.41 3.39
N SER A 133 5.62 5.18 3.64
CA SER A 133 5.47 4.07 2.70
C SER A 133 4.07 3.45 2.68
N ALA A 134 3.26 3.63 3.75
CA ALA A 134 1.99 2.92 3.87
C ALA A 134 0.83 3.78 4.40
N GLU A 135 1.00 4.51 5.50
CA GLU A 135 -0.12 5.26 6.09
C GLU A 135 -0.61 6.36 5.15
N VAL A 136 0.31 7.15 4.53
CA VAL A 136 -0.09 8.19 3.57
C VAL A 136 -0.70 7.61 2.30
N VAL A 137 -0.29 6.41 1.87
CA VAL A 137 -0.93 5.72 0.75
C VAL A 137 -2.38 5.36 1.09
N GLY A 138 -2.62 4.87 2.31
CA GLY A 138 -3.96 4.66 2.85
C GLY A 138 -4.78 5.96 2.88
N LEU A 139 -4.16 7.10 3.23
CA LEU A 139 -4.80 8.41 3.25
C LEU A 139 -5.12 8.93 1.84
N MET A 140 -4.23 8.74 0.85
CA MET A 140 -4.55 9.06 -0.54
C MET A 140 -5.76 8.26 -1.05
N CYS A 141 -5.84 6.96 -0.71
CA CYS A 141 -7.03 6.15 -1.02
C CYS A 141 -8.27 6.64 -0.28
N LEU A 142 -8.14 7.07 0.98
CA LEU A 142 -9.26 7.60 1.77
C LEU A 142 -9.82 8.88 1.15
N ARG A 143 -8.98 9.79 0.60
CA ARG A 143 -9.43 10.97 -0.17
C ARG A 143 -10.37 10.59 -1.30
N VAL A 144 -10.02 9.53 -2.03
CA VAL A 144 -10.89 8.99 -3.10
C VAL A 144 -12.21 8.47 -2.53
N PHE A 145 -12.17 7.71 -1.43
CA PHE A 145 -13.38 7.09 -0.87
C PHE A 145 -14.34 8.09 -0.23
N THR A 146 -13.81 9.18 0.32
CA THR A 146 -14.63 10.25 0.94
C THR A 146 -15.09 11.32 -0.06
N GLU A 147 -14.65 11.25 -1.33
CA GLU A 147 -15.13 12.11 -2.44
C GLU A 147 -15.07 13.61 -2.11
N GLY A 148 -14.06 14.06 -1.36
CA GLY A 148 -13.86 15.46 -0.99
C GLY A 148 -14.57 15.91 0.29
N ASP A 149 -15.28 15.02 0.99
CA ASP A 149 -15.83 15.33 2.31
C ASP A 149 -14.70 15.38 3.36
N GLU A 150 -14.29 16.60 3.70
CA GLU A 150 -13.19 16.84 4.64
C GLU A 150 -13.51 16.33 6.06
N LYS A 151 -14.72 16.55 6.54
CA LYS A 151 -15.12 16.09 7.87
C LYS A 151 -15.06 14.59 7.98
N TYR A 152 -15.56 13.91 6.97
CA TYR A 152 -15.57 12.44 6.90
C TYR A 152 -14.15 11.89 6.75
N TYR A 153 -13.31 12.53 5.94
CA TYR A 153 -11.90 12.20 5.82
C TYR A 153 -11.17 12.29 7.17
N GLN A 154 -11.31 13.41 7.89
CA GLN A 154 -10.65 13.59 9.19
C GLN A 154 -11.15 12.59 10.24
N GLN A 155 -12.44 12.23 10.21
CA GLN A 155 -13.01 11.21 11.09
C GLN A 155 -12.35 9.83 10.89
N LEU A 156 -12.09 9.42 9.64
CA LEU A 156 -11.56 8.08 9.32
C LEU A 156 -10.03 8.04 9.18
N LYS A 157 -9.38 9.19 9.19
CA LYS A 157 -7.92 9.30 9.00
C LYS A 157 -7.12 8.41 9.96
N PRO A 158 -7.36 8.40 11.29
CA PRO A 158 -6.59 7.57 12.21
C PRO A 158 -6.72 6.07 11.92
N GLN A 159 -7.91 5.60 11.56
CA GLN A 159 -8.16 4.20 11.27
C GLN A 159 -7.53 3.78 9.94
N ALA A 160 -7.55 4.64 8.92
CA ALA A 160 -6.92 4.39 7.65
C ALA A 160 -5.39 4.29 7.78
N MET A 161 -4.77 5.16 8.59
CA MET A 161 -3.34 5.08 8.91
C MET A 161 -3.00 3.74 9.58
N LYS A 162 -3.74 3.32 10.59
CA LYS A 162 -3.53 2.05 11.27
C LYS A 162 -3.67 0.84 10.35
N LEU A 163 -4.63 0.88 9.42
CA LEU A 163 -4.76 -0.19 8.42
C LEU A 163 -3.54 -0.23 7.48
N GLY A 164 -3.05 0.91 7.02
CA GLY A 164 -1.83 1.02 6.23
C GLY A 164 -0.61 0.48 6.99
N ALA A 165 -0.42 0.90 8.24
CA ALA A 165 0.65 0.42 9.11
C ALA A 165 0.61 -1.11 9.31
N ALA A 166 -0.58 -1.69 9.55
CA ALA A 166 -0.76 -3.13 9.69
C ALA A 166 -0.29 -3.88 8.42
N PHE A 167 -0.70 -3.40 7.24
CA PHE A 167 -0.30 -4.01 5.97
C PHE A 167 1.22 -3.95 5.77
N GLN A 168 1.85 -2.83 6.08
CA GLN A 168 3.29 -2.66 5.92
C GLN A 168 4.10 -3.52 6.90
N LYS A 169 3.72 -3.56 8.16
CA LYS A 169 4.35 -4.44 9.17
C LYS A 169 4.27 -5.92 8.77
N ILE A 170 3.15 -6.33 8.16
CA ILE A 170 3.02 -7.70 7.61
C ILE A 170 3.92 -7.90 6.40
N ASN A 171 4.05 -6.91 5.50
CA ASN A 171 4.98 -7.00 4.39
C ASN A 171 6.42 -7.20 4.91
N PHE A 172 6.85 -6.47 5.93
CA PHE A 172 8.17 -6.67 6.56
C PHE A 172 8.37 -8.08 7.13
N LEU A 173 7.37 -8.62 7.85
CA LEU A 173 7.48 -10.00 8.37
C LEU A 173 7.46 -11.04 7.24
N ARG A 174 6.65 -10.81 6.19
CA ARG A 174 6.55 -11.70 5.03
C ARG A 174 7.84 -11.79 4.24
N ASP A 175 8.49 -10.66 4.05
CA ASP A 175 9.63 -10.50 3.16
C ASP A 175 10.96 -10.41 3.93
N LEU A 176 10.96 -10.57 5.27
CA LEU A 176 12.09 -10.37 6.18
C LEU A 176 13.39 -11.02 5.69
N LYS A 177 13.29 -12.27 5.19
CA LYS A 177 14.46 -12.96 4.61
C LYS A 177 15.00 -12.24 3.37
N ALA A 178 14.13 -11.88 2.45
CA ALA A 178 14.53 -11.25 1.19
C ALA A 178 15.09 -9.85 1.44
N ASP A 179 14.44 -9.06 2.28
CA ASP A 179 14.87 -7.71 2.61
C ASP A 179 16.25 -7.70 3.27
N TYR A 180 16.48 -8.64 4.22
CA TYR A 180 17.76 -8.73 4.90
C TYR A 180 18.90 -9.23 3.98
N PHE A 181 18.68 -10.36 3.29
CA PHE A 181 19.76 -11.02 2.54
C PHE A 181 19.97 -10.46 1.11
N LEU A 182 18.92 -9.97 0.45
CA LEU A 182 19.03 -9.47 -0.92
C LEU A 182 19.18 -7.93 -0.98
N LEU A 183 18.46 -7.21 -0.12
CA LEU A 183 18.47 -5.75 -0.12
C LEU A 183 19.34 -5.15 0.99
N GLY A 184 19.77 -5.95 1.97
CA GLY A 184 20.55 -5.50 3.12
C GLY A 184 19.76 -4.58 4.04
N ARG A 185 18.42 -4.71 4.09
CA ARG A 185 17.53 -3.84 4.86
C ARG A 185 16.94 -4.57 6.06
N ALA A 186 16.92 -3.91 7.21
CA ALA A 186 16.28 -4.36 8.44
C ALA A 186 15.34 -3.28 8.96
N TYR A 187 14.05 -3.43 8.70
CA TYR A 187 13.06 -2.39 9.03
C TYR A 187 12.71 -2.31 10.52
N PHE A 188 12.64 -3.44 11.22
CA PHE A 188 12.28 -3.40 12.65
C PHE A 188 13.40 -2.81 13.51
N PRO A 189 13.09 -1.88 14.43
CA PRO A 189 14.08 -1.23 15.28
C PRO A 189 14.88 -2.24 16.11
N GLY A 190 16.22 -2.05 16.12
CA GLY A 190 17.13 -2.95 16.82
C GLY A 190 17.07 -4.39 16.33
N PHE A 191 16.73 -4.59 15.04
CA PHE A 191 16.72 -5.90 14.43
C PHE A 191 18.15 -6.40 14.21
N GLU A 192 18.46 -7.51 14.85
CA GLU A 192 19.65 -8.31 14.57
C GLU A 192 19.18 -9.72 14.29
N LEU A 193 19.66 -10.34 13.20
CA LEU A 193 19.16 -11.61 12.71
C LEU A 193 19.26 -12.74 13.75
N ASP A 194 20.36 -12.77 14.49
CA ASP A 194 20.65 -13.73 15.56
C ASP A 194 19.84 -13.49 16.85
N LYS A 195 19.30 -12.28 17.01
CA LYS A 195 18.44 -11.89 18.14
C LYS A 195 16.94 -11.96 17.84
N PHE A 196 16.55 -12.21 16.57
CA PHE A 196 15.14 -12.36 16.23
C PHE A 196 14.62 -13.70 16.75
N ASN A 197 13.84 -13.64 17.80
CA ASN A 197 13.29 -14.78 18.53
C ASN A 197 11.77 -14.67 18.70
N GLU A 198 11.14 -15.68 19.32
CA GLU A 198 9.69 -15.71 19.53
C GLU A 198 9.19 -14.50 20.35
N GLN A 199 9.96 -14.01 21.31
CA GLN A 199 9.58 -12.84 22.12
C GLN A 199 9.46 -11.59 21.26
N LYS A 200 10.48 -11.30 20.44
CA LYS A 200 10.47 -10.15 19.52
C LYS A 200 9.37 -10.26 18.49
N LYS A 201 9.19 -11.46 17.90
CA LYS A 201 8.09 -11.76 16.99
C LYS A 201 6.73 -11.48 17.63
N ASN A 202 6.49 -11.97 18.84
CA ASN A 202 5.24 -11.78 19.57
C ASN A 202 4.94 -10.29 19.83
N GLN A 203 5.95 -9.48 20.15
CA GLN A 203 5.77 -8.04 20.33
C GLN A 203 5.27 -7.36 19.03
N ILE A 204 5.90 -7.67 17.90
CA ILE A 204 5.48 -7.14 16.59
C ILE A 204 4.05 -7.62 16.25
N GLU A 205 3.73 -8.86 16.53
CA GLU A 205 2.39 -9.43 16.29
C GLU A 205 1.30 -8.74 17.11
N LEU A 206 1.58 -8.38 18.36
CA LEU A 206 0.64 -7.64 19.20
C LEU A 206 0.35 -6.24 18.63
N GLU A 207 1.38 -5.54 18.15
CA GLU A 207 1.21 -4.25 17.50
C GLU A 207 0.36 -4.36 16.23
N ILE A 208 0.65 -5.35 15.37
CA ILE A 208 -0.11 -5.60 14.14
C ILE A 208 -1.58 -5.90 14.47
N GLU A 209 -1.84 -6.72 15.48
CA GLU A 209 -3.20 -7.09 15.87
C GLU A 209 -4.01 -5.88 16.36
N GLN A 210 -3.37 -4.97 17.10
CA GLN A 210 -3.98 -3.72 17.53
C GLN A 210 -4.28 -2.80 16.33
N ASP A 211 -3.32 -2.65 15.41
CA ASP A 211 -3.51 -1.86 14.21
C ASP A 211 -4.66 -2.41 13.33
N PHE A 212 -4.76 -3.72 13.17
CA PHE A 212 -5.89 -4.37 12.49
C PHE A 212 -7.22 -4.12 13.15
N LYS A 213 -7.29 -4.19 14.49
CA LYS A 213 -8.52 -3.93 15.23
C LYS A 213 -9.03 -2.52 14.97
N ILE A 214 -8.13 -1.53 15.04
CA ILE A 214 -8.47 -0.12 14.78
C ILE A 214 -8.86 0.07 13.31
N GLY A 215 -8.10 -0.54 12.37
CA GLY A 215 -8.38 -0.48 10.94
C GLY A 215 -9.76 -1.04 10.57
N LEU A 216 -10.18 -2.14 11.21
CA LEU A 216 -11.48 -2.75 10.98
C LEU A 216 -12.63 -1.82 11.36
N GLU A 217 -12.51 -1.08 12.45
CA GLU A 217 -13.53 -0.08 12.85
C GLU A 217 -13.66 1.04 11.81
N GLY A 218 -12.55 1.44 11.17
CA GLY A 218 -12.60 2.36 10.04
C GLY A 218 -13.29 1.76 8.81
N ILE A 219 -12.99 0.49 8.48
CA ILE A 219 -13.61 -0.19 7.34
C ILE A 219 -15.15 -0.23 7.48
N LYS A 220 -15.67 -0.53 8.67
CA LYS A 220 -17.12 -0.56 8.93
C LYS A 220 -17.79 0.79 8.64
N GLN A 221 -17.07 1.86 8.80
CA GLN A 221 -17.57 3.22 8.58
C GLN A 221 -17.35 3.72 7.15
N LEU A 222 -16.58 3.04 6.28
CA LEU A 222 -16.38 3.46 4.89
C LEU A 222 -17.70 3.50 4.11
N PRO A 223 -17.80 4.37 3.06
CA PRO A 223 -18.92 4.34 2.15
C PRO A 223 -19.15 2.94 1.58
N TYR A 224 -20.42 2.56 1.39
CA TYR A 224 -20.79 1.22 0.92
C TYR A 224 -20.01 0.76 -0.33
N GLY A 225 -19.79 1.69 -1.28
CA GLY A 225 -19.07 1.39 -2.52
C GLY A 225 -17.55 1.13 -2.37
N ALA A 226 -16.96 1.55 -1.25
CA ALA A 226 -15.54 1.32 -0.92
C ALA A 226 -15.36 0.16 0.07
N ARG A 227 -16.31 0.03 1.01
CA ARG A 227 -16.22 -0.90 2.15
C ARG A 227 -15.86 -2.32 1.75
N PHE A 228 -16.57 -2.90 0.79
CA PHE A 228 -16.35 -4.29 0.40
C PHE A 228 -14.94 -4.52 -0.17
N GLY A 229 -14.45 -3.64 -1.06
CA GLY A 229 -13.11 -3.80 -1.63
C GLY A 229 -11.99 -3.66 -0.60
N VAL A 230 -12.11 -2.72 0.34
CA VAL A 230 -11.14 -2.55 1.43
C VAL A 230 -11.21 -3.73 2.40
N TYR A 231 -12.41 -4.25 2.69
CA TYR A 231 -12.59 -5.44 3.52
C TYR A 231 -11.98 -6.69 2.91
N VAL A 232 -12.07 -6.88 1.58
CA VAL A 232 -11.39 -7.99 0.88
C VAL A 232 -9.87 -7.91 1.08
N ALA A 233 -9.27 -6.72 0.94
CA ALA A 233 -7.85 -6.53 1.21
C ALA A 233 -7.51 -6.82 2.69
N TYR A 234 -8.31 -6.32 3.62
CA TYR A 234 -8.17 -6.58 5.05
C TYR A 234 -8.16 -8.09 5.35
N VAL A 235 -9.16 -8.84 4.88
CA VAL A 235 -9.28 -10.29 5.15
C VAL A 235 -8.10 -11.07 4.55
N TYR A 236 -7.62 -10.66 3.39
CA TYR A 236 -6.42 -11.27 2.80
C TYR A 236 -5.19 -11.05 3.69
N TYR A 237 -4.93 -9.80 4.11
CA TYR A 237 -3.79 -9.49 4.98
C TYR A 237 -3.93 -10.12 6.36
N TYR A 238 -5.13 -10.18 6.91
CA TYR A 238 -5.39 -10.85 8.18
C TYR A 238 -5.15 -12.37 8.08
N ALA A 239 -5.52 -13.01 6.97
CA ALA A 239 -5.22 -14.42 6.72
C ALA A 239 -3.70 -14.65 6.57
N LEU A 240 -2.97 -13.73 5.93
CA LEU A 240 -1.52 -13.77 5.85
C LEU A 240 -0.89 -13.61 7.24
N PHE A 241 -1.37 -12.68 8.03
CA PHE A 241 -0.96 -12.47 9.41
C PHE A 241 -1.19 -13.71 10.28
N THR A 242 -2.38 -14.33 10.20
CA THR A 242 -2.68 -15.57 10.91
C THR A 242 -1.71 -16.69 10.53
N LYS A 243 -1.34 -16.78 9.24
CA LYS A 243 -0.33 -17.73 8.80
C LYS A 243 1.05 -17.43 9.40
N ILE A 244 1.48 -16.16 9.41
CA ILE A 244 2.74 -15.72 10.03
C ILE A 244 2.75 -16.09 11.53
N LYS A 245 1.66 -15.82 12.26
CA LYS A 245 1.52 -16.18 13.69
C LYS A 245 1.70 -17.67 13.95
N SER A 246 1.29 -18.52 13.03
CA SER A 246 1.40 -19.99 13.18
C SER A 246 2.80 -20.54 12.91
N LEU A 247 3.73 -19.71 12.44
CA LEU A 247 5.11 -20.12 12.13
C LEU A 247 6.06 -19.68 13.24
N SER A 248 7.13 -20.45 13.47
CA SER A 248 8.21 -20.04 14.37
C SER A 248 9.01 -18.86 13.79
N ALA A 249 9.68 -18.10 14.66
CA ALA A 249 10.57 -17.03 14.26
C ALA A 249 11.63 -17.51 13.26
N SER A 250 12.23 -18.69 13.50
CA SER A 250 13.21 -19.32 12.60
C SER A 250 12.62 -19.64 11.23
N LYS A 251 11.33 -20.00 11.15
CA LYS A 251 10.67 -20.30 9.87
C LYS A 251 10.45 -19.03 9.05
N ILE A 252 10.09 -17.91 9.70
CA ILE A 252 9.95 -16.60 9.05
C ILE A 252 11.28 -16.15 8.43
N LEU A 253 12.40 -16.40 9.11
CA LEU A 253 13.74 -16.10 8.60
C LEU A 253 14.18 -17.02 7.46
N SER A 254 13.54 -18.16 7.26
CA SER A 254 13.98 -19.16 6.27
C SER A 254 13.29 -19.07 4.92
N GLU A 255 12.07 -18.55 4.83
CA GLU A 255 11.29 -18.52 3.59
C GLU A 255 10.32 -17.34 3.49
N ARG A 256 10.03 -16.92 2.25
CA ARG A 256 8.96 -15.94 2.00
C ARG A 256 7.59 -16.56 2.20
N ILE A 257 6.76 -15.95 3.06
CA ILE A 257 5.44 -16.48 3.41
C ILE A 257 4.40 -16.04 2.38
N ARG A 258 3.63 -17.00 1.83
CA ARG A 258 2.62 -16.74 0.80
C ARG A 258 1.32 -17.44 1.11
N ILE A 259 0.20 -16.83 0.70
CA ILE A 259 -1.10 -17.50 0.62
C ILE A 259 -1.29 -18.00 -0.82
N PRO A 260 -1.58 -19.30 -1.04
CA PRO A 260 -1.86 -19.84 -2.37
C PRO A 260 -3.06 -19.14 -3.03
N ASP A 261 -3.02 -18.97 -4.35
CA ASP A 261 -4.03 -18.20 -5.08
C ASP A 261 -5.46 -18.78 -4.93
N PHE A 262 -5.61 -20.09 -4.91
CA PHE A 262 -6.94 -20.71 -4.71
C PHE A 262 -7.58 -20.30 -3.37
N ARG A 263 -6.78 -20.11 -2.31
CA ARG A 263 -7.27 -19.61 -1.01
C ARG A 263 -7.70 -18.15 -1.08
N LYS A 264 -7.05 -17.34 -1.93
CA LYS A 264 -7.46 -15.94 -2.14
C LYS A 264 -8.87 -15.84 -2.71
N TYR A 265 -9.20 -16.69 -3.70
CA TYR A 265 -10.56 -16.74 -4.26
C TYR A 265 -11.59 -17.23 -3.24
N ALA A 266 -11.27 -18.25 -2.44
CA ALA A 266 -12.15 -18.73 -1.38
C ALA A 266 -12.43 -17.64 -0.33
N LEU A 267 -11.42 -16.83 0.03
CA LEU A 267 -11.58 -15.68 0.93
C LEU A 267 -12.55 -14.64 0.37
N ILE A 268 -12.48 -14.33 -0.94
CA ILE A 268 -13.40 -13.36 -1.57
C ILE A 268 -14.85 -13.84 -1.50
N VAL A 269 -15.10 -15.12 -1.80
CA VAL A 269 -16.46 -15.70 -1.72
C VAL A 269 -16.99 -15.57 -0.27
N ARG A 270 -16.15 -15.89 0.71
CA ARG A 270 -16.52 -15.73 2.13
C ARG A 270 -16.81 -14.26 2.48
N CYS A 271 -15.94 -13.32 2.04
CA CYS A 271 -16.15 -11.89 2.26
C CYS A 271 -17.46 -11.41 1.63
N TYR A 272 -17.78 -11.89 0.42
CA TYR A 272 -19.02 -11.53 -0.27
C TYR A 272 -20.25 -11.97 0.52
N LEU A 273 -20.25 -13.18 1.05
CA LEU A 273 -21.35 -13.68 1.88
C LEU A 273 -21.48 -12.87 3.18
N GLN A 274 -20.37 -12.56 3.86
CA GLN A 274 -20.39 -11.75 5.07
C GLN A 274 -20.89 -10.32 4.82
N HIS A 275 -20.46 -9.70 3.73
CA HIS A 275 -20.88 -8.37 3.35
C HIS A 275 -22.38 -8.31 2.97
N THR A 276 -22.88 -9.30 2.21
CA THR A 276 -24.29 -9.34 1.81
C THR A 276 -25.24 -9.63 2.98
N LEU A 277 -24.77 -10.39 3.96
CA LEU A 277 -25.52 -10.69 5.19
C LEU A 277 -25.37 -9.58 6.27
N ASN A 278 -24.63 -8.51 5.97
CA ASN A 278 -24.38 -7.40 6.90
C ASN A 278 -23.75 -7.84 8.25
N ILE A 279 -22.88 -8.88 8.20
CA ILE A 279 -22.17 -9.48 9.35
C ILE A 279 -20.72 -8.93 9.40
N LEU A 280 -20.53 -7.69 9.05
CA LEU A 280 -19.23 -6.99 9.14
C LEU A 280 -19.05 -6.33 10.49
#